data_09982988cdf6d5e06674a795b1b827b8
#
_entry.id   09982988cdf6d5e06674a795b1b827b8
#
_cell.length_a   1.000
_cell.length_b   1.000
_cell.length_c   1.000
_cell.angle_alpha   90.00
_cell.angle_beta   90.00
_cell.angle_gamma   90.00
#
_symmetry.space_group_name_H-M   'P 1'
#
loop_
_entity.id
_entity.type
_entity.pdbx_description
1 polymer ?
#
loop_
_entity_poly.entity_id
_entity_poly.type
_entity_poly.pdbx_seq_one_letter_code
_entity_poly.pdbx_strand_id
1 'polypeptide(L)'
;MKRILSRPSIRATITVAVLATLLAACSPSVKVRTDTDPGVNMSQFKSYDFFSQMGIEGEGYSNLLGQHFRDAISSQMNSRGFSKSGTPQLQINVSIGAEDKVRVNTYSDPYLHGGYYGGRGYGYYGSPWHYGGGTTRTTVHQYTEANVYIDLVETADHKMVWQGVATFTVTDKMQEQLRQTIHDTVDKVFTQFPIAAPATSG
;
A
#
# COMPACT_ATOMS: atom_id res chain seq x y z
N MET A 1 -4.37 58.07 -9.36
CA MET A 1 -3.47 56.90 -9.51
C MET A 1 -4.33 55.68 -9.81
N LYS A 2 -4.39 55.26 -11.10
CA LYS A 2 -5.13 54.03 -11.54
C LYS A 2 -4.20 52.84 -11.49
N ARG A 3 -4.50 51.84 -10.63
CA ARG A 3 -3.82 50.59 -10.62
C ARG A 3 -4.32 49.72 -11.77
N ILE A 4 -3.42 49.44 -12.73
CA ILE A 4 -3.66 48.52 -13.84
C ILE A 4 -3.46 47.12 -13.29
N LEU A 5 -4.55 46.37 -13.02
CA LEU A 5 -4.50 44.95 -12.76
C LEU A 5 -4.26 44.20 -14.08
N SER A 6 -3.07 43.72 -14.29
CA SER A 6 -2.74 42.85 -15.42
C SER A 6 -3.47 41.50 -15.26
N ARG A 7 -4.33 41.17 -16.22
CA ARG A 7 -5.01 39.88 -16.30
C ARG A 7 -3.97 38.80 -16.66
N PRO A 8 -3.82 37.71 -15.88
CA PRO A 8 -2.92 36.62 -16.27
C PRO A 8 -3.42 36.00 -17.58
N SER A 9 -2.52 35.79 -18.52
CA SER A 9 -2.85 35.21 -19.82
C SER A 9 -3.32 33.76 -19.63
N ILE A 10 -4.41 33.38 -20.28
CA ILE A 10 -5.03 32.04 -20.23
C ILE A 10 -4.01 30.92 -20.50
N ARG A 11 -2.97 31.21 -21.30
CA ARG A 11 -1.88 30.28 -21.60
C ARG A 11 -1.01 29.94 -20.37
N ALA A 12 -0.74 30.92 -19.49
CA ALA A 12 0.01 30.69 -18.25
C ALA A 12 -0.76 29.83 -17.25
N THR A 13 -2.09 29.99 -17.16
CA THR A 13 -2.96 29.23 -16.27
C THR A 13 -3.07 27.75 -16.68
N ILE A 14 -3.13 27.48 -18.00
CA ILE A 14 -3.19 26.10 -18.53
C ILE A 14 -1.86 25.38 -18.30
N THR A 15 -0.72 26.04 -18.45
CA THR A 15 0.60 25.41 -18.24
C THR A 15 0.81 25.01 -16.77
N VAL A 16 0.37 25.82 -15.81
CA VAL A 16 0.46 25.52 -14.38
C VAL A 16 -0.46 24.37 -14.01
N ALA A 17 -1.68 24.30 -14.57
CA ALA A 17 -2.62 23.21 -14.33
C ALA A 17 -2.12 21.86 -14.84
N VAL A 18 -1.46 21.82 -16.01
CA VAL A 18 -0.88 20.59 -16.58
C VAL A 18 0.34 20.12 -15.78
N LEU A 19 1.15 21.04 -15.24
CA LEU A 19 2.32 20.68 -14.44
C LEU A 19 1.94 20.12 -13.07
N ALA A 20 0.81 20.55 -12.48
CA ALA A 20 0.31 20.08 -11.21
C ALA A 20 -0.22 18.63 -11.26
N THR A 21 -0.71 18.15 -12.42
CA THR A 21 -1.22 16.79 -12.58
C THR A 21 -0.14 15.73 -12.73
N LEU A 22 1.11 16.09 -13.03
CA LEU A 22 2.22 15.15 -13.21
C LEU A 22 2.89 14.70 -11.89
N LEU A 23 2.57 15.32 -10.75
CA LEU A 23 3.16 15.00 -9.45
C LEU A 23 2.44 13.87 -8.68
N ALA A 24 1.35 13.31 -9.20
CA ALA A 24 0.52 12.34 -8.50
C ALA A 24 0.93 10.86 -8.66
N ALA A 25 2.06 10.54 -9.30
CA ALA A 25 2.27 9.22 -9.90
C ALA A 25 3.29 8.30 -9.20
N CYS A 26 3.57 8.40 -7.90
CA CYS A 26 4.43 7.44 -7.21
C CYS A 26 3.97 7.14 -5.79
N SER A 27 2.75 6.63 -5.62
CA SER A 27 2.39 5.96 -4.36
C SER A 27 2.78 4.49 -4.46
N PRO A 28 3.53 3.93 -3.48
CA PRO A 28 3.81 2.51 -3.43
C PRO A 28 2.48 1.74 -3.41
N SER A 29 2.40 0.65 -4.19
CA SER A 29 1.16 -0.12 -4.29
C SER A 29 0.95 -0.91 -2.99
N VAL A 30 0.05 -0.42 -2.13
CA VAL A 30 -0.44 -1.15 -0.97
C VAL A 30 -1.59 -2.05 -1.44
N LYS A 31 -1.45 -3.36 -1.24
CA LYS A 31 -2.52 -4.34 -1.48
C LYS A 31 -3.36 -4.44 -0.21
N VAL A 32 -4.66 -4.35 -0.33
CA VAL A 32 -5.59 -4.46 0.80
C VAL A 32 -6.50 -5.66 0.60
N ARG A 33 -6.74 -6.39 1.67
CA ARG A 33 -7.80 -7.39 1.79
C ARG A 33 -8.51 -7.21 3.12
N THR A 34 -9.79 -7.52 3.16
CA THR A 34 -10.58 -7.49 4.40
C THR A 34 -11.37 -8.77 4.52
N ASP A 35 -11.65 -9.14 5.74
CA ASP A 35 -12.56 -10.22 6.08
C ASP A 35 -13.54 -9.75 7.15
N THR A 36 -14.80 -10.18 7.05
CA THR A 36 -15.87 -9.79 7.95
C THR A 36 -16.65 -11.03 8.32
N ASP A 37 -16.94 -11.24 9.61
CA ASP A 37 -17.81 -12.32 10.04
C ASP A 37 -19.21 -12.15 9.41
N PRO A 38 -19.66 -13.09 8.57
CA PRO A 38 -20.95 -12.99 7.88
C PRO A 38 -22.15 -13.01 8.82
N GLY A 39 -21.97 -13.49 10.05
CA GLY A 39 -23.03 -13.51 11.08
C GLY A 39 -23.19 -12.20 11.85
N VAL A 40 -22.32 -11.20 11.59
CA VAL A 40 -22.30 -9.96 12.37
C VAL A 40 -22.75 -8.76 11.53
N ASN A 41 -23.69 -8.00 12.06
CA ASN A 41 -24.07 -6.71 11.52
C ASN A 41 -23.22 -5.60 12.16
N MET A 42 -22.21 -5.12 11.45
CA MET A 42 -21.29 -4.08 11.96
C MET A 42 -22.00 -2.80 12.39
N SER A 43 -23.19 -2.48 11.88
CA SER A 43 -23.92 -1.26 12.23
C SER A 43 -24.57 -1.31 13.63
N GLN A 44 -24.59 -2.45 14.29
CA GLN A 44 -25.06 -2.58 15.68
C GLN A 44 -24.08 -1.97 16.70
N PHE A 45 -22.77 -1.94 16.35
CA PHE A 45 -21.74 -1.39 17.23
C PHE A 45 -21.67 0.13 17.10
N LYS A 46 -21.47 0.82 18.23
CA LYS A 46 -21.38 2.29 18.29
C LYS A 46 -20.11 2.76 19.00
N SER A 47 -19.48 1.91 19.77
CA SER A 47 -18.34 2.29 20.59
C SER A 47 -17.15 1.36 20.39
N TYR A 48 -15.97 1.93 20.50
CA TYR A 48 -14.70 1.22 20.40
C TYR A 48 -13.68 1.73 21.43
N ASP A 49 -12.67 0.94 21.68
CA ASP A 49 -11.37 1.35 22.23
C ASP A 49 -10.29 0.43 21.64
N PHE A 50 -9.07 0.69 21.97
CA PHE A 50 -7.95 -0.17 21.62
C PHE A 50 -7.68 -1.17 22.75
N PHE A 51 -7.06 -2.29 22.43
CA PHE A 51 -6.47 -3.13 23.46
C PHE A 51 -5.47 -2.28 24.26
N SER A 52 -5.38 -2.56 25.56
CA SER A 52 -4.44 -1.86 26.46
C SER A 52 -3.00 -1.95 25.95
N GLN A 53 -2.66 -3.08 25.33
CA GLN A 53 -1.41 -3.34 24.63
C GLN A 53 -1.74 -3.93 23.26
N MET A 54 -1.44 -3.20 22.19
CA MET A 54 -1.57 -3.71 20.83
C MET A 54 -0.36 -4.56 20.46
N GLY A 55 -0.51 -5.47 19.49
CA GLY A 55 0.56 -6.37 19.06
C GLY A 55 1.82 -5.67 18.49
N ILE A 56 1.72 -4.37 18.16
CA ILE A 56 2.85 -3.54 17.73
C ILE A 56 3.53 -2.78 18.86
N GLU A 57 3.07 -2.90 20.09
CA GLU A 57 3.56 -2.17 21.26
C GLU A 57 4.42 -3.10 22.12
N GLY A 58 5.47 -2.52 22.74
CA GLY A 58 6.26 -3.23 23.74
C GLY A 58 5.54 -3.35 25.09
N GLU A 59 6.03 -4.20 25.96
CA GLU A 59 5.47 -4.36 27.30
C GLU A 59 5.56 -3.07 28.11
N GLY A 60 4.44 -2.63 28.66
CA GLY A 60 4.37 -1.57 29.65
C GLY A 60 4.35 -0.13 29.11
N TYR A 61 4.45 0.11 27.78
CA TYR A 61 4.36 1.45 27.21
C TYR A 61 3.83 1.44 25.76
N SER A 62 3.16 2.54 25.38
CA SER A 62 2.78 2.79 24.00
C SER A 62 3.92 3.46 23.25
N ASN A 63 4.37 2.86 22.16
CA ASN A 63 5.41 3.43 21.32
C ASN A 63 4.82 4.42 20.29
N LEU A 64 5.69 5.23 19.64
CA LEU A 64 5.24 6.20 18.62
C LEU A 64 4.51 5.56 17.46
N LEU A 65 4.91 4.35 17.06
CA LEU A 65 4.24 3.59 16.00
C LEU A 65 2.79 3.27 16.39
N GLY A 66 2.57 2.76 17.61
CA GLY A 66 1.24 2.50 18.15
C GLY A 66 0.38 3.76 18.24
N GLN A 67 0.97 4.89 18.66
CA GLN A 67 0.25 6.17 18.72
C GLN A 67 -0.22 6.63 17.33
N HIS A 68 0.61 6.54 16.29
CA HIS A 68 0.22 6.89 14.93
C HIS A 68 -0.91 6.00 14.39
N PHE A 69 -0.89 4.69 14.68
CA PHE A 69 -2.00 3.82 14.34
C PHE A 69 -3.28 4.17 15.11
N ARG A 70 -3.18 4.45 16.42
CA ARG A 70 -4.33 4.89 17.23
C ARG A 70 -4.97 6.16 16.65
N ASP A 71 -4.15 7.14 16.27
CA ASP A 71 -4.62 8.41 15.69
C ASP A 71 -5.33 8.18 14.36
N ALA A 72 -4.70 7.45 13.43
CA ALA A 72 -5.24 7.18 12.12
C ALA A 72 -6.55 6.36 12.18
N ILE A 73 -6.57 5.28 12.97
CA ILE A 73 -7.75 4.44 13.13
C ILE A 73 -8.88 5.18 13.84
N SER A 74 -8.56 5.99 14.87
CA SER A 74 -9.57 6.81 15.55
C SER A 74 -10.25 7.78 14.59
N SER A 75 -9.48 8.41 13.70
CA SER A 75 -10.03 9.28 12.66
C SER A 75 -11.02 8.53 11.77
N GLN A 76 -10.66 7.33 11.32
CA GLN A 76 -11.51 6.50 10.46
C GLN A 76 -12.78 5.98 11.17
N MET A 77 -12.66 5.57 12.44
CA MET A 77 -13.80 5.11 13.23
C MET A 77 -14.77 6.26 13.55
N ASN A 78 -14.23 7.40 13.99
CA ASN A 78 -15.04 8.57 14.32
C ASN A 78 -15.80 9.10 13.10
N SER A 79 -15.16 9.14 11.92
CA SER A 79 -15.82 9.57 10.68
C SER A 79 -16.99 8.67 10.27
N ARG A 80 -17.04 7.45 10.76
CA ARG A 80 -18.10 6.46 10.50
C ARG A 80 -19.15 6.37 11.62
N GLY A 81 -19.09 7.30 12.59
CA GLY A 81 -20.07 7.39 13.65
C GLY A 81 -19.80 6.50 14.86
N PHE A 82 -18.63 5.89 14.97
CA PHE A 82 -18.19 5.22 16.18
C PHE A 82 -17.61 6.24 17.16
N SER A 83 -17.73 6.00 18.44
CA SER A 83 -17.15 6.83 19.50
C SER A 83 -16.25 6.02 20.43
N LYS A 84 -15.15 6.63 20.87
CA LYS A 84 -14.26 6.00 21.85
C LYS A 84 -14.94 5.93 23.23
N SER A 85 -14.83 4.79 23.93
CA SER A 85 -15.51 4.56 25.21
C SER A 85 -14.64 3.70 26.13
N GLY A 86 -14.69 3.99 27.44
CA GLY A 86 -14.04 3.15 28.47
C GLY A 86 -14.73 1.80 28.68
N THR A 87 -15.96 1.62 28.15
CA THR A 87 -16.67 0.33 28.10
C THR A 87 -17.04 0.04 26.64
N PRO A 88 -16.06 -0.31 25.79
CA PRO A 88 -16.26 -0.42 24.37
C PRO A 88 -17.00 -1.69 23.98
N GLN A 89 -17.78 -1.63 22.88
CA GLN A 89 -18.35 -2.80 22.24
C GLN A 89 -17.33 -3.52 21.33
N LEU A 90 -16.39 -2.76 20.77
CA LEU A 90 -15.31 -3.27 19.94
C LEU A 90 -13.96 -2.90 20.52
N GLN A 91 -13.05 -3.85 20.58
CA GLN A 91 -11.63 -3.59 20.84
C GLN A 91 -10.80 -3.75 19.57
N ILE A 92 -9.88 -2.82 19.38
CA ILE A 92 -9.03 -2.77 18.19
C ILE A 92 -7.62 -3.19 18.54
N ASN A 93 -7.09 -4.17 17.81
CA ASN A 93 -5.70 -4.58 17.84
C ASN A 93 -5.02 -4.22 16.52
N VAL A 94 -3.74 -3.88 16.60
CA VAL A 94 -2.89 -3.74 15.41
C VAL A 94 -1.64 -4.59 15.62
N SER A 95 -1.30 -5.38 14.61
CA SER A 95 -0.06 -6.15 14.58
C SER A 95 0.63 -6.03 13.22
N ILE A 96 1.95 -6.23 13.20
CA ILE A 96 2.76 -6.16 11.98
C ILE A 96 3.60 -7.42 11.90
N GLY A 97 3.51 -8.10 10.74
CA GLY A 97 4.44 -9.14 10.31
C GLY A 97 5.36 -8.58 9.23
N ALA A 98 6.65 -8.87 9.29
CA ALA A 98 7.61 -8.53 8.24
C ALA A 98 8.33 -9.77 7.79
N GLU A 99 8.53 -9.93 6.47
CA GLU A 99 9.17 -11.08 5.86
C GLU A 99 10.11 -10.63 4.75
N ASP A 100 11.34 -11.12 4.78
CA ASP A 100 12.31 -10.88 3.72
C ASP A 100 12.03 -11.81 2.54
N LYS A 101 11.87 -11.23 1.37
CA LYS A 101 11.61 -11.93 0.11
C LYS A 101 12.69 -11.70 -0.91
N VAL A 102 12.88 -12.70 -1.76
CA VAL A 102 13.84 -12.67 -2.86
C VAL A 102 13.07 -12.78 -4.17
N ARG A 103 13.28 -11.81 -5.06
CA ARG A 103 12.79 -11.87 -6.44
C ARG A 103 13.95 -12.14 -7.37
N VAL A 104 13.87 -13.25 -8.10
CA VAL A 104 14.84 -13.62 -9.13
C VAL A 104 14.23 -13.31 -10.50
N ASN A 105 14.82 -12.37 -11.23
CA ASN A 105 14.44 -12.05 -12.60
C ASN A 105 15.50 -12.61 -13.54
N THR A 106 15.10 -13.55 -14.39
CA THR A 106 15.97 -14.14 -15.42
C THR A 106 15.54 -13.58 -16.78
N TYR A 107 16.44 -12.86 -17.44
CA TYR A 107 16.24 -12.37 -18.80
C TYR A 107 17.10 -13.24 -19.72
N SER A 108 16.44 -13.94 -20.63
CA SER A 108 17.11 -14.60 -21.76
C SER A 108 16.93 -13.69 -22.97
N ASP A 109 18.00 -13.12 -23.46
CA ASP A 109 17.97 -12.41 -24.75
C ASP A 109 18.06 -13.44 -25.87
N PRO A 110 16.97 -13.75 -26.59
CA PRO A 110 17.06 -14.49 -27.84
C PRO A 110 17.64 -13.54 -28.90
N TYR A 111 18.92 -13.60 -29.13
CA TYR A 111 19.52 -12.98 -30.32
C TYR A 111 18.93 -13.64 -31.56
N LEU A 112 17.84 -13.13 -32.06
CA LEU A 112 17.36 -13.34 -33.42
C LEU A 112 18.26 -12.53 -34.36
N HIS A 113 19.42 -13.05 -34.69
CA HIS A 113 20.18 -12.60 -35.84
C HIS A 113 19.53 -13.23 -37.11
N GLY A 114 18.44 -12.62 -37.56
CA GLY A 114 17.95 -12.77 -38.91
C GLY A 114 18.85 -11.98 -39.87
N GLY A 115 20.02 -12.45 -40.13
CA GLY A 115 20.86 -11.95 -41.20
C GLY A 115 20.37 -12.45 -42.55
N TYR A 116 19.51 -11.68 -43.18
CA TYR A 116 19.15 -11.85 -44.60
C TYR A 116 20.28 -11.27 -45.47
N TYR A 117 21.23 -12.12 -45.86
CA TYR A 117 22.09 -11.82 -47.02
C TYR A 117 22.27 -13.10 -47.82
N GLY A 118 21.69 -13.08 -49.03
CA GLY A 118 21.94 -14.08 -50.07
C GLY A 118 23.40 -14.01 -50.53
N GLY A 119 24.02 -15.15 -50.55
CA GLY A 119 25.33 -15.35 -51.15
C GLY A 119 25.47 -16.79 -51.62
N ARG A 120 25.35 -17.04 -52.90
CA ARG A 120 25.74 -18.31 -53.55
C ARG A 120 27.23 -18.55 -53.27
N GLY A 121 27.55 -19.66 -52.60
CA GLY A 121 28.91 -20.11 -52.45
C GLY A 121 28.93 -21.62 -52.18
N TYR A 122 29.39 -22.40 -53.13
CA TYR A 122 29.77 -23.80 -52.97
C TYR A 122 30.87 -23.97 -51.95
N GLY A 123 30.78 -24.92 -51.02
CA GLY A 123 31.92 -25.25 -50.16
C GLY A 123 31.52 -26.19 -48.98
N TYR A 124 31.71 -27.37 -49.19
CA TYR A 124 32.08 -28.64 -48.54
C TYR A 124 32.58 -28.53 -47.08
N TYR A 125 32.13 -29.50 -46.28
CA TYR A 125 32.53 -29.94 -44.94
C TYR A 125 32.10 -29.15 -43.71
N GLY A 126 31.35 -29.84 -42.90
CA GLY A 126 30.65 -29.59 -41.68
C GLY A 126 31.48 -29.24 -40.46
N SER A 127 30.81 -28.57 -39.57
CA SER A 127 30.99 -28.69 -38.12
C SER A 127 29.65 -28.37 -37.44
N PRO A 128 29.06 -29.34 -36.72
CA PRO A 128 27.78 -29.14 -36.03
C PRO A 128 28.00 -28.69 -34.57
N TRP A 129 28.73 -27.60 -34.34
CA TRP A 129 28.93 -27.04 -33.02
C TRP A 129 28.78 -25.51 -33.05
N HIS A 130 27.58 -25.01 -33.43
CA HIS A 130 27.18 -23.69 -33.04
C HIS A 130 26.29 -23.83 -31.78
N TYR A 131 26.95 -23.91 -30.65
CA TYR A 131 26.36 -23.55 -29.38
C TYR A 131 26.02 -22.07 -29.47
N GLY A 132 24.77 -21.74 -29.73
CA GLY A 132 24.21 -20.41 -29.58
C GLY A 132 24.23 -20.05 -28.10
N GLY A 133 25.29 -19.42 -27.64
CA GLY A 133 25.41 -18.90 -26.29
C GLY A 133 24.48 -17.71 -26.10
N GLY A 134 23.21 -17.95 -25.79
CA GLY A 134 22.33 -16.92 -25.26
C GLY A 134 22.86 -16.52 -23.88
N THR A 135 23.20 -15.25 -23.71
CA THR A 135 23.59 -14.74 -22.39
C THR A 135 22.35 -14.63 -21.51
N THR A 136 22.25 -15.49 -20.54
CA THR A 136 21.20 -15.41 -19.49
C THR A 136 21.70 -14.48 -18.40
N ARG A 137 21.01 -13.35 -18.19
CA ARG A 137 21.29 -12.45 -17.09
C ARG A 137 20.29 -12.67 -15.98
N THR A 138 20.77 -13.13 -14.83
CA THR A 138 19.95 -13.30 -13.62
C THR A 138 20.21 -12.13 -12.69
N THR A 139 19.16 -11.41 -12.31
CA THR A 139 19.21 -10.33 -11.32
C THR A 139 18.41 -10.77 -10.09
N VAL A 140 19.04 -10.72 -8.93
CA VAL A 140 18.44 -11.05 -7.64
C VAL A 140 18.16 -9.76 -6.91
N HIS A 141 16.88 -9.52 -6.54
CA HIS A 141 16.45 -8.40 -5.72
C HIS A 141 15.91 -8.94 -4.39
N GLN A 142 16.49 -8.47 -3.29
CA GLN A 142 15.95 -8.69 -1.95
C GLN A 142 15.07 -7.51 -1.57
N TYR A 143 13.94 -7.78 -0.92
CA TYR A 143 13.04 -6.76 -0.39
C TYR A 143 12.28 -7.30 0.82
N THR A 144 11.93 -6.39 1.74
CA THR A 144 11.11 -6.74 2.90
C THR A 144 9.64 -6.44 2.58
N GLU A 145 8.78 -7.43 2.73
CA GLU A 145 7.33 -7.28 2.65
C GLU A 145 6.76 -7.19 4.05
N ALA A 146 5.97 -6.15 4.32
CA ALA A 146 5.25 -5.98 5.57
C ALA A 146 3.76 -6.24 5.39
N ASN A 147 3.17 -6.89 6.39
CA ASN A 147 1.74 -7.10 6.53
C ASN A 147 1.28 -6.41 7.80
N VAL A 148 0.40 -5.41 7.66
CA VAL A 148 -0.26 -4.73 8.77
C VAL A 148 -1.64 -5.33 8.94
N TYR A 149 -1.94 -5.83 10.11
CA TYR A 149 -3.25 -6.39 10.48
C TYR A 149 -3.96 -5.41 11.40
N ILE A 150 -5.21 -5.10 11.11
CA ILE A 150 -6.11 -4.31 11.96
C ILE A 150 -7.30 -5.21 12.27
N ASP A 151 -7.42 -5.60 13.53
CA ASP A 151 -8.43 -6.53 14.00
C ASP A 151 -9.46 -5.80 14.86
N LEU A 152 -10.74 -5.99 14.59
CA LEU A 152 -11.83 -5.54 15.42
C LEU A 152 -12.43 -6.75 16.12
N VAL A 153 -12.41 -6.74 17.45
CA VAL A 153 -12.86 -7.82 18.32
C VAL A 153 -14.06 -7.36 19.12
N GLU A 154 -15.18 -8.08 19.04
CA GLU A 154 -16.34 -7.85 19.89
C GLU A 154 -15.99 -8.16 21.34
N THR A 155 -16.28 -7.21 22.24
CA THR A 155 -15.86 -7.30 23.65
C THR A 155 -16.65 -8.36 24.42
N ALA A 156 -17.93 -8.57 24.07
CA ALA A 156 -18.81 -9.49 24.78
C ALA A 156 -18.35 -10.95 24.68
N ASP A 157 -18.03 -11.38 23.46
CA ASP A 157 -17.70 -12.78 23.15
C ASP A 157 -16.22 -12.99 22.82
N HIS A 158 -15.40 -11.95 22.89
CA HIS A 158 -13.99 -11.97 22.49
C HIS A 158 -13.78 -12.53 21.07
N LYS A 159 -14.72 -12.23 20.18
CA LYS A 159 -14.76 -12.75 18.82
C LYS A 159 -14.29 -11.68 17.84
N MET A 160 -13.36 -12.04 16.96
CA MET A 160 -12.99 -11.17 15.84
C MET A 160 -14.18 -11.05 14.88
N VAL A 161 -14.62 -9.82 14.63
CA VAL A 161 -15.77 -9.53 13.77
C VAL A 161 -15.37 -8.90 12.44
N TRP A 162 -14.16 -8.33 12.38
CA TRP A 162 -13.60 -7.78 11.16
C TRP A 162 -12.07 -7.76 11.24
N GLN A 163 -11.42 -8.00 10.11
CA GLN A 163 -9.98 -7.87 9.94
C GLN A 163 -9.69 -7.13 8.64
N GLY A 164 -8.81 -6.14 8.69
CA GLY A 164 -8.22 -5.49 7.54
C GLY A 164 -6.73 -5.79 7.46
N VAL A 165 -6.23 -6.15 6.28
CA VAL A 165 -4.82 -6.45 6.06
C VAL A 165 -4.28 -5.61 4.94
N ALA A 166 -3.22 -4.86 5.21
CA ALA A 166 -2.44 -4.15 4.19
C ALA A 166 -1.10 -4.83 3.99
N THR A 167 -0.76 -5.16 2.75
CA THR A 167 0.52 -5.77 2.35
C THR A 167 1.26 -4.82 1.42
N PHE A 168 2.52 -4.53 1.72
CA PHE A 168 3.36 -3.65 0.91
C PHE A 168 4.85 -3.96 1.07
N THR A 169 5.64 -3.56 0.07
CA THR A 169 7.11 -3.59 0.18
C THR A 169 7.57 -2.37 0.98
N VAL A 170 8.38 -2.62 2.01
CA VAL A 170 8.98 -1.55 2.83
C VAL A 170 10.03 -0.79 1.99
N THR A 171 9.97 0.54 2.03
CA THR A 171 10.93 1.42 1.36
C THR A 171 11.49 2.45 2.34
N ASP A 172 12.68 2.99 2.08
CA ASP A 172 13.29 4.03 2.91
C ASP A 172 12.37 5.25 3.04
N LYS A 173 11.74 5.68 1.95
CA LYS A 173 10.77 6.77 1.94
C LYS A 173 9.60 6.55 2.92
N MET A 174 9.11 5.32 3.03
CA MET A 174 8.04 4.99 3.99
C MET A 174 8.51 5.13 5.43
N GLN A 175 9.77 4.81 5.71
CA GLN A 175 10.36 4.97 7.05
C GLN A 175 10.58 6.44 7.38
N GLU A 176 11.07 7.24 6.44
CA GLU A 176 11.25 8.69 6.61
C GLU A 176 9.93 9.43 6.84
N GLN A 177 8.84 8.96 6.23
CA GLN A 177 7.49 9.55 6.30
C GLN A 177 6.51 8.63 7.06
N LEU A 178 6.98 7.99 8.13
CA LEU A 178 6.26 6.91 8.82
C LEU A 178 4.83 7.29 9.19
N ARG A 179 4.61 8.46 9.80
CA ARG A 179 3.28 8.92 10.17
C ARG A 179 2.33 8.99 8.96
N GLN A 180 2.77 9.61 7.87
CA GLN A 180 1.95 9.73 6.66
C GLN A 180 1.69 8.36 6.03
N THR A 181 2.70 7.50 5.97
CA THR A 181 2.57 6.13 5.47
C THR A 181 1.52 5.34 6.25
N ILE A 182 1.47 5.50 7.59
CA ILE A 182 0.47 4.85 8.44
C ILE A 182 -0.93 5.38 8.11
N HIS A 183 -1.11 6.71 8.06
CA HIS A 183 -2.40 7.31 7.71
C HIS A 183 -2.89 6.82 6.35
N ASP A 184 -2.06 6.88 5.31
CA ASP A 184 -2.41 6.43 3.95
C ASP A 184 -2.75 4.93 3.92
N THR A 185 -2.05 4.12 4.71
CA THR A 185 -2.29 2.67 4.80
C THR A 185 -3.63 2.40 5.48
N VAL A 186 -3.89 3.03 6.63
CA VAL A 186 -5.16 2.89 7.36
C VAL A 186 -6.32 3.39 6.50
N ASP A 187 -6.18 4.52 5.84
CA ASP A 187 -7.20 5.06 4.93
C ASP A 187 -7.55 4.04 3.83
N LYS A 188 -6.55 3.44 3.20
CA LYS A 188 -6.76 2.39 2.18
C LYS A 188 -7.48 1.17 2.75
N VAL A 189 -7.09 0.70 3.93
CA VAL A 189 -7.75 -0.45 4.57
C VAL A 189 -9.23 -0.13 4.83
N PHE A 190 -9.51 1.05 5.36
CA PHE A 190 -10.87 1.48 5.68
C PHE A 190 -11.75 1.83 4.47
N THR A 191 -11.18 1.91 3.25
CA THR A 191 -12.04 1.96 2.04
C THR A 191 -12.87 0.69 1.86
N GLN A 192 -12.42 -0.44 2.42
CA GLN A 192 -13.12 -1.73 2.36
C GLN A 192 -13.85 -2.07 3.69
N PHE A 193 -13.97 -1.11 4.59
CA PHE A 193 -14.72 -1.29 5.84
C PHE A 193 -16.23 -1.36 5.55
N PRO A 194 -17.00 -2.25 6.24
CA PRO A 194 -18.42 -2.45 5.95
C PRO A 194 -19.31 -1.21 6.10
N ILE A 195 -18.89 -0.24 6.92
CA ILE A 195 -19.60 1.02 7.11
C ILE A 195 -18.83 2.13 6.38
N ALA A 196 -19.47 2.74 5.39
CA ALA A 196 -18.89 3.86 4.65
C ALA A 196 -18.80 5.11 5.54
N ALA A 197 -17.73 5.90 5.37
CA ALA A 197 -17.72 7.27 5.89
C ALA A 197 -18.75 8.12 5.11
N PRO A 198 -19.42 9.08 5.74
CA PRO A 198 -20.29 10.00 5.02
C PRO A 198 -19.46 10.76 3.97
N ALA A 199 -20.04 10.94 2.78
CA ALA A 199 -19.40 11.73 1.73
C ALA A 199 -19.11 13.14 2.26
N THR A 200 -17.84 13.55 2.23
CA THR A 200 -17.45 14.90 2.56
C THR A 200 -18.05 15.79 1.47
N SER A 201 -19.12 16.53 1.79
CA SER A 201 -19.63 17.59 0.92
C SER A 201 -18.57 18.68 0.85
N GLY A 202 -17.81 18.71 -0.27
CA GLY A 202 -16.87 19.77 -0.60
C GLY A 202 -17.56 21.09 -0.93
#